data_2c1db056080f2d0ca52ba9bad6bbd908
#
_entry.id   2c1db056080f2d0ca52ba9bad6bbd908
#
_cell.length_a   1.000
_cell.length_b   1.000
_cell.length_c   1.000
_cell.angle_alpha   90.00
_cell.angle_beta   90.00
_cell.angle_gamma   90.00
#
_symmetry.space_group_name_H-M   'P 1'
#
loop_
_entity.id
_entity.type
_entity.pdbx_description
1 polymer ?
#
loop_
_entity_poly.entity_id
_entity_poly.type
_entity_poly.pdbx_seq_one_letter_code
_entity_poly.pdbx_strand_id
1 'polypeptide(L)'
;MTNSDLLVAPVQANAKWQVGEEVEPSRLRQATSLSQGQTLTVTEGETMFFSNVPELVKKEGFMTRVDNVISQTGNTRVLSSHFNLLVARQKGREYSLPAKMGIVFVNNTHRTVDIVAKKLANGTSKLPDGTRIYANDLAPMIPGETLEVYYGTELGNVILANYFKDNQGERLWQTIEPGQKSWLYDEVGIHGWQMIMGDFVFKDHHTGEILNLHNLSAGEAIGVCSFVAKRNTDLDAFYRLHQNKILEQADNEAFHMRGLINQGINRQVTLKYNSRSDQIKSITFNTALNARAHDPAQPGYEPTKFTNDLTYGYDDYARISSYGHGEGAFVQNNGSYGALYHVTLHITGPTAIALQGNVPKGQGLGYVDLYNQFLTVALDNTPEPVKTVRIVDPHYFSYYENPSQLRELGYGQIVYTLDEERERTYHLTIGLAPNAYGPYKIFLLPIDK
;
A
#
# COMPACT_ATOMS: atom_id res chain seq x y z
N MET A 1 -14.73 -14.11 55.46
CA MET A 1 -14.95 -13.61 54.10
C MET A 1 -13.77 -14.09 53.31
N THR A 2 -13.95 -15.15 52.57
CA THR A 2 -12.94 -15.91 51.88
C THR A 2 -12.64 -15.28 50.54
N ASN A 3 -11.37 -14.93 50.33
CA ASN A 3 -10.83 -14.59 49.03
C ASN A 3 -11.05 -15.75 48.06
N SER A 4 -11.88 -15.56 47.05
CA SER A 4 -11.93 -16.46 45.93
C SER A 4 -10.77 -16.11 45.02
N ASP A 5 -9.72 -16.88 45.07
CA ASP A 5 -8.66 -16.93 44.07
C ASP A 5 -9.30 -17.22 42.73
N LEU A 6 -9.32 -16.20 41.89
CA LEU A 6 -9.55 -16.36 40.47
C LEU A 6 -8.37 -17.16 39.90
N LEU A 7 -8.53 -18.47 39.91
CA LEU A 7 -7.67 -19.37 39.15
C LEU A 7 -7.77 -18.95 37.67
N VAL A 8 -6.80 -18.17 37.24
CA VAL A 8 -6.53 -17.99 35.80
C VAL A 8 -6.23 -19.39 35.29
N ALA A 9 -7.14 -19.94 34.49
CA ALA A 9 -6.92 -21.22 33.83
C ALA A 9 -5.57 -21.17 33.12
N PRO A 10 -4.71 -22.19 33.25
CA PRO A 10 -3.45 -22.24 32.56
C PRO A 10 -3.78 -22.11 31.05
N VAL A 11 -3.11 -21.18 30.41
CA VAL A 11 -3.13 -21.05 28.96
C VAL A 11 -2.84 -22.43 28.38
N GLN A 12 -3.81 -23.02 27.69
CA GLN A 12 -3.60 -24.30 27.03
C GLN A 12 -2.37 -24.12 26.12
N ALA A 13 -1.28 -24.72 26.56
CA ALA A 13 -0.14 -24.94 25.73
C ALA A 13 -0.62 -25.68 24.46
N ASN A 14 -0.27 -25.24 23.28
CA ASN A 14 0.48 -25.98 22.28
C ASN A 14 -0.29 -26.54 21.13
N ALA A 15 -0.35 -25.71 20.11
CA ALA A 15 -0.66 -26.19 18.79
C ALA A 15 0.65 -26.27 17.98
N LYS A 16 0.84 -27.35 17.24
CA LYS A 16 1.77 -27.36 16.12
C LYS A 16 1.12 -26.56 15.00
N TRP A 17 1.35 -25.26 15.00
CA TRP A 17 0.81 -24.36 13.99
C TRP A 17 1.31 -24.75 12.60
N GLN A 18 0.42 -24.74 11.63
CA GLN A 18 0.75 -24.94 10.22
C GLN A 18 0.41 -23.68 9.42
N VAL A 19 1.20 -23.42 8.39
CA VAL A 19 0.89 -22.33 7.45
C VAL A 19 -0.48 -22.56 6.83
N GLY A 20 -1.33 -21.52 6.84
CA GLY A 20 -2.71 -21.59 6.40
C GLY A 20 -3.73 -21.89 7.51
N GLU A 21 -3.29 -22.29 8.70
CA GLU A 21 -4.16 -22.58 9.84
C GLU A 21 -4.77 -21.30 10.39
N GLU A 22 -6.04 -21.36 10.79
CA GLU A 22 -6.76 -20.25 11.42
C GLU A 22 -6.50 -20.18 12.92
N VAL A 23 -6.41 -18.97 13.43
CA VAL A 23 -6.25 -18.70 14.87
C VAL A 23 -7.50 -18.00 15.39
N GLU A 24 -8.11 -18.61 16.39
CA GLU A 24 -9.33 -18.13 17.01
C GLU A 24 -9.17 -16.69 17.60
N PRO A 25 -10.17 -15.82 17.42
CA PRO A 25 -10.15 -14.46 17.96
C PRO A 25 -9.96 -14.39 19.47
N SER A 26 -10.52 -15.34 20.20
CA SER A 26 -10.39 -15.45 21.66
C SER A 26 -8.95 -15.60 22.10
N ARG A 27 -8.14 -16.30 21.32
CA ARG A 27 -6.70 -16.49 21.55
C ARG A 27 -5.91 -15.23 21.20
N LEU A 28 -6.22 -14.60 20.08
CA LEU A 28 -5.56 -13.37 19.64
C LEU A 28 -5.85 -12.18 20.56
N ARG A 29 -7.03 -12.15 21.20
CA ARG A 29 -7.36 -11.10 22.20
C ARG A 29 -6.48 -11.12 23.45
N GLN A 30 -5.79 -12.21 23.73
CA GLN A 30 -4.86 -12.31 24.87
C GLN A 30 -3.49 -11.70 24.55
N ALA A 31 -3.24 -11.35 23.30
CA ALA A 31 -1.96 -10.79 22.89
C ALA A 31 -1.69 -9.44 23.56
N THR A 32 -0.47 -9.29 24.05
CA THR A 32 0.04 -7.99 24.49
C THR A 32 0.83 -7.32 23.36
N SER A 33 0.74 -5.99 23.28
CA SER A 33 1.42 -5.26 22.21
C SER A 33 2.94 -5.29 22.38
N LEU A 34 3.65 -5.72 21.36
CA LEU A 34 5.10 -5.63 21.23
C LEU A 34 5.53 -4.27 20.68
N SER A 35 4.65 -3.62 19.93
CA SER A 35 4.90 -2.34 19.28
C SER A 35 4.58 -1.12 20.15
N GLN A 36 3.90 -1.34 21.27
CA GLN A 36 3.54 -0.23 22.18
C GLN A 36 4.78 0.48 22.73
N GLY A 37 4.81 1.80 22.57
CA GLY A 37 5.92 2.62 23.04
C GLY A 37 7.20 2.54 22.22
N GLN A 38 7.17 1.82 21.09
CA GLN A 38 8.29 1.78 20.16
C GLN A 38 8.26 2.98 19.22
N THR A 39 9.43 3.52 18.91
CA THR A 39 9.57 4.65 17.98
C THR A 39 9.93 4.13 16.60
N LEU A 40 9.18 4.56 15.59
CA LEU A 40 9.55 4.37 14.20
C LEU A 40 10.65 5.35 13.80
N THR A 41 11.67 4.85 13.14
CA THR A 41 12.58 5.69 12.37
C THR A 41 12.17 5.68 10.91
N VAL A 42 12.48 6.75 10.19
CA VAL A 42 12.15 6.89 8.78
C VAL A 42 13.41 7.13 7.98
N THR A 43 13.43 6.64 6.74
CA THR A 43 14.45 7.03 5.78
C THR A 43 14.10 8.41 5.25
N GLU A 44 14.93 9.38 5.54
CA GLU A 44 14.74 10.75 5.07
C GLU A 44 15.27 10.95 3.65
N GLY A 45 14.77 11.99 2.99
CA GLY A 45 15.28 12.43 1.71
C GLY A 45 14.80 11.62 0.50
N GLU A 46 13.87 10.72 0.67
CA GLU A 46 13.17 10.01 -0.42
C GLU A 46 11.84 10.71 -0.75
N THR A 47 11.34 10.48 -1.96
CA THR A 47 10.03 10.99 -2.40
C THR A 47 9.14 9.89 -2.92
N MET A 48 7.82 10.09 -2.86
CA MET A 48 6.84 9.23 -3.51
C MET A 48 5.86 10.07 -4.33
N PHE A 49 5.83 9.83 -5.64
CA PHE A 49 4.73 10.26 -6.48
C PHE A 49 3.51 9.42 -6.11
N PHE A 50 2.46 10.08 -5.62
CA PHE A 50 1.26 9.44 -5.15
C PHE A 50 0.05 9.88 -5.95
N SER A 51 -0.66 8.95 -6.58
CA SER A 51 -1.85 9.21 -7.39
C SER A 51 -2.91 8.14 -7.12
N ASN A 52 -3.87 8.48 -6.25
CA ASN A 52 -4.98 7.61 -5.90
C ASN A 52 -6.35 8.28 -6.10
N VAL A 53 -6.37 9.55 -6.52
CA VAL A 53 -7.58 10.32 -6.79
C VAL A 53 -7.43 11.09 -8.11
N PRO A 54 -8.48 11.16 -8.96
CA PRO A 54 -9.79 10.53 -8.80
C PRO A 54 -9.68 9.00 -8.87
N GLU A 55 -10.28 8.32 -7.93
CA GLU A 55 -10.29 6.86 -7.92
C GLU A 55 -11.04 6.33 -9.14
N LEU A 56 -12.22 6.89 -9.42
CA LEU A 56 -13.11 6.54 -10.52
C LEU A 56 -12.93 7.52 -11.68
N VAL A 57 -12.23 7.12 -12.74
CA VAL A 57 -11.86 8.02 -13.83
C VAL A 57 -12.84 7.93 -14.99
N LYS A 58 -13.61 9.00 -15.22
CA LYS A 58 -14.69 9.07 -16.22
C LYS A 58 -14.31 9.81 -17.51
N LYS A 59 -13.21 10.55 -17.51
CA LYS A 59 -12.78 11.42 -18.65
C LYS A 59 -11.30 11.22 -18.92
N GLU A 60 -10.89 11.40 -20.18
CA GLU A 60 -9.49 11.47 -20.57
C GLU A 60 -8.80 12.68 -19.94
N GLY A 61 -7.55 12.52 -19.52
CA GLY A 61 -6.73 13.60 -18.99
C GLY A 61 -5.65 13.12 -18.02
N PHE A 62 -4.91 14.08 -17.48
CA PHE A 62 -3.99 13.82 -16.37
C PHE A 62 -4.74 13.87 -15.05
N MET A 63 -4.45 12.90 -14.19
CA MET A 63 -5.07 12.80 -12.86
C MET A 63 -4.23 13.49 -11.79
N THR A 64 -2.91 13.32 -11.89
CA THR A 64 -1.92 13.94 -10.99
C THR A 64 -0.76 14.42 -11.83
N ARG A 65 -0.20 15.56 -11.46
CA ARG A 65 1.05 16.07 -12.04
C ARG A 65 1.95 16.58 -10.94
N VAL A 66 3.20 16.16 -10.97
CA VAL A 66 4.30 16.67 -10.14
C VAL A 66 5.41 17.09 -11.08
N ASP A 67 5.82 18.35 -11.00
CA ASP A 67 6.80 18.92 -11.92
C ASP A 67 8.22 18.47 -11.63
N ASN A 68 8.53 18.11 -10.37
CA ASN A 68 9.82 17.53 -10.00
C ASN A 68 9.63 16.45 -8.93
N VAL A 69 9.98 15.20 -9.26
CA VAL A 69 9.95 14.07 -8.33
C VAL A 69 11.33 13.71 -7.77
N ILE A 70 12.37 14.40 -8.22
CA ILE A 70 13.73 14.13 -7.75
C ILE A 70 13.83 14.40 -6.26
N SER A 71 14.35 13.44 -5.54
CA SER A 71 14.53 13.46 -4.10
C SER A 71 15.94 13.90 -3.68
N GLN A 72 16.16 14.10 -2.40
CA GLN A 72 17.51 14.39 -1.86
C GLN A 72 18.46 13.20 -2.05
N THR A 73 17.97 11.98 -1.91
CA THR A 73 18.76 10.74 -2.09
C THR A 73 18.82 10.28 -3.54
N GLY A 74 18.00 10.86 -4.44
CA GLY A 74 17.78 10.38 -5.80
C GLY A 74 16.81 9.22 -5.92
N ASN A 75 16.33 8.64 -4.81
CA ASN A 75 15.31 7.58 -4.83
C ASN A 75 13.90 8.18 -4.89
N THR A 76 13.12 7.71 -5.85
CA THR A 76 11.72 8.12 -6.03
C THR A 76 10.85 6.89 -6.11
N ARG A 77 9.86 6.79 -5.23
CA ARG A 77 8.79 5.81 -5.36
C ARG A 77 7.64 6.37 -6.19
N VAL A 78 6.98 5.52 -6.93
CA VAL A 78 5.74 5.81 -7.63
C VAL A 78 4.66 4.87 -7.14
N LEU A 79 3.51 5.42 -6.77
CA LEU A 79 2.27 4.70 -6.57
C LEU A 79 1.17 5.39 -7.36
N SER A 80 0.52 4.65 -8.26
CA SER A 80 -0.66 5.11 -9.00
C SER A 80 -1.71 4.00 -9.00
N SER A 81 -2.95 4.33 -8.61
CA SER A 81 -4.06 3.37 -8.56
C SER A 81 -5.37 4.02 -8.92
N HIS A 82 -6.00 3.56 -10.01
CA HIS A 82 -7.22 4.15 -10.54
C HIS A 82 -8.14 3.12 -11.20
N PHE A 83 -9.43 3.41 -11.21
CA PHE A 83 -10.47 2.59 -11.82
C PHE A 83 -11.00 3.21 -13.11
N ASN A 84 -11.04 2.42 -14.18
CA ASN A 84 -11.52 2.86 -15.49
C ASN A 84 -13.05 2.91 -15.57
N LEU A 85 -13.61 4.12 -15.54
CA LEU A 85 -15.00 4.44 -15.88
C LEU A 85 -15.10 5.34 -17.11
N LEU A 86 -14.10 5.29 -18.00
CA LEU A 86 -14.07 6.13 -19.19
C LEU A 86 -15.30 5.87 -20.05
N VAL A 87 -15.99 6.93 -20.44
CA VAL A 87 -17.20 6.86 -21.27
C VAL A 87 -17.08 7.76 -22.51
N ALA A 88 -17.70 7.30 -23.59
CA ALA A 88 -17.98 8.12 -24.77
C ALA A 88 -19.48 8.31 -24.92
N ARG A 89 -19.87 9.47 -25.45
CA ARG A 89 -21.27 9.75 -25.80
C ARG A 89 -21.45 9.68 -27.31
N GLN A 90 -22.36 8.83 -27.74
CA GLN A 90 -22.75 8.75 -29.16
C GLN A 90 -24.27 8.65 -29.24
N LYS A 91 -24.88 9.52 -30.03
CA LYS A 91 -26.35 9.58 -30.24
C LYS A 91 -27.17 9.60 -28.96
N GLY A 92 -26.69 10.36 -27.92
CA GLY A 92 -27.36 10.51 -26.64
C GLY A 92 -27.18 9.31 -25.66
N ARG A 93 -26.43 8.30 -26.03
CA ARG A 93 -26.13 7.14 -25.17
C ARG A 93 -24.66 7.18 -24.73
N GLU A 94 -24.40 6.73 -23.50
CA GLU A 94 -23.06 6.55 -22.97
C GLU A 94 -22.58 5.13 -23.20
N TYR A 95 -21.32 4.99 -23.59
CA TYR A 95 -20.64 3.72 -23.82
C TYR A 95 -19.35 3.71 -23.02
N SER A 96 -19.14 2.69 -22.19
CA SER A 96 -17.89 2.49 -21.51
C SER A 96 -16.78 2.08 -22.49
N LEU A 97 -15.57 2.56 -22.24
CA LEU A 97 -14.43 2.36 -23.12
C LEU A 97 -13.25 1.72 -22.39
N PRO A 98 -12.49 0.83 -23.06
CA PRO A 98 -11.18 0.45 -22.58
C PRO A 98 -10.20 1.64 -22.68
N ALA A 99 -9.22 1.66 -21.80
CA ALA A 99 -8.29 2.76 -21.63
C ALA A 99 -6.82 2.32 -21.65
N LYS A 100 -5.92 3.26 -21.90
CA LYS A 100 -4.53 3.24 -21.45
C LYS A 100 -4.48 4.02 -20.14
N MET A 101 -3.96 3.43 -19.09
CA MET A 101 -3.83 4.07 -17.78
C MET A 101 -2.43 3.83 -17.23
N GLY A 102 -1.84 4.86 -16.65
CA GLY A 102 -0.49 4.75 -16.12
C GLY A 102 0.13 6.09 -15.80
N ILE A 103 1.44 6.17 -15.98
CA ILE A 103 2.23 7.36 -15.72
C ILE A 103 3.08 7.73 -16.95
N VAL A 104 3.49 8.98 -16.98
CA VAL A 104 4.49 9.48 -17.92
C VAL A 104 5.58 10.23 -17.15
N PHE A 105 6.83 9.88 -17.41
CA PHE A 105 8.00 10.64 -16.99
C PHE A 105 8.32 11.70 -18.04
N VAL A 106 8.71 12.89 -17.60
CA VAL A 106 9.06 14.02 -18.48
C VAL A 106 10.43 14.53 -18.08
N ASN A 107 11.37 14.51 -19.02
CA ASN A 107 12.71 15.05 -18.79
C ASN A 107 12.74 16.56 -19.05
N ASN A 108 12.66 17.35 -18.01
CA ASN A 108 12.83 18.79 -18.04
C ASN A 108 14.25 19.22 -17.63
N THR A 109 15.24 18.35 -17.77
CA THR A 109 16.67 18.69 -17.59
C THR A 109 17.31 19.01 -18.91
N HIS A 110 18.54 19.50 -18.88
CA HIS A 110 19.37 19.69 -20.07
C HIS A 110 20.23 18.45 -20.41
N ARG A 111 20.04 17.35 -19.67
CA ARG A 111 20.81 16.12 -19.75
C ARG A 111 19.98 15.02 -20.40
N THR A 112 20.64 14.12 -21.12
CA THR A 112 20.09 12.82 -21.44
C THR A 112 20.00 12.00 -20.16
N VAL A 113 18.83 11.46 -19.83
CA VAL A 113 18.56 10.80 -18.54
C VAL A 113 18.16 9.36 -18.74
N ASP A 114 18.81 8.49 -18.00
CA ASP A 114 18.40 7.09 -17.85
C ASP A 114 17.40 6.95 -16.70
N ILE A 115 16.21 6.48 -17.01
CA ILE A 115 15.21 6.06 -16.02
C ILE A 115 15.55 4.63 -15.64
N VAL A 116 15.95 4.41 -14.41
CA VAL A 116 16.36 3.10 -13.90
C VAL A 116 15.36 2.64 -12.85
N ALA A 117 14.72 1.51 -13.08
CA ALA A 117 13.86 0.88 -12.11
C ALA A 117 14.70 0.00 -11.16
N LYS A 118 14.57 0.21 -9.86
CA LYS A 118 15.13 -0.65 -8.80
C LYS A 118 14.17 -1.78 -8.47
N LYS A 119 12.88 -1.45 -8.43
CA LYS A 119 11.75 -2.37 -8.31
C LYS A 119 10.60 -1.82 -9.13
N LEU A 120 9.85 -2.69 -9.76
CA LEU A 120 8.68 -2.28 -10.55
C LEU A 120 7.67 -3.42 -10.63
N ALA A 121 6.43 -3.10 -10.27
CA ALA A 121 5.28 -3.94 -10.54
C ALA A 121 4.12 -3.06 -11.03
N ASN A 122 3.45 -3.50 -12.08
CA ASN A 122 2.26 -2.87 -12.61
C ASN A 122 1.30 -3.91 -13.16
N GLY A 123 0.06 -3.54 -13.33
CA GLY A 123 -0.95 -4.42 -13.91
C GLY A 123 -2.36 -3.89 -13.79
N THR A 124 -3.28 -4.68 -14.31
CA THR A 124 -4.70 -4.37 -14.33
C THR A 124 -5.53 -5.55 -13.84
N SER A 125 -6.70 -5.26 -13.26
CA SER A 125 -7.67 -6.29 -12.87
C SER A 125 -8.48 -6.86 -14.05
N LYS A 126 -8.46 -6.18 -15.19
CA LYS A 126 -9.21 -6.59 -16.38
C LYS A 126 -8.54 -6.12 -17.66
N LEU A 127 -8.33 -7.05 -18.59
CA LEU A 127 -7.78 -6.75 -19.91
C LEU A 127 -8.84 -6.16 -20.88
N PRO A 128 -8.43 -5.51 -21.97
CA PRO A 128 -9.35 -4.91 -22.94
C PRO A 128 -10.30 -5.90 -23.62
N ASP A 129 -9.94 -7.15 -23.74
CA ASP A 129 -10.77 -8.23 -24.28
C ASP A 129 -11.84 -8.72 -23.29
N GLY A 130 -11.82 -8.18 -22.07
CA GLY A 130 -12.71 -8.56 -20.99
C GLY A 130 -12.18 -9.65 -20.07
N THR A 131 -11.01 -10.23 -20.37
CA THR A 131 -10.37 -11.21 -19.49
C THR A 131 -10.10 -10.60 -18.13
N ARG A 132 -10.54 -11.27 -17.08
CA ARG A 132 -10.37 -10.84 -15.68
C ARG A 132 -9.20 -11.58 -15.05
N ILE A 133 -8.53 -10.92 -14.13
CA ILE A 133 -7.52 -11.54 -13.28
C ILE A 133 -8.23 -12.04 -12.02
N TYR A 134 -7.84 -13.21 -11.55
CA TYR A 134 -8.46 -13.86 -10.40
C TYR A 134 -7.54 -13.81 -9.18
N ALA A 135 -8.13 -13.56 -8.02
CA ALA A 135 -7.41 -13.52 -6.76
C ALA A 135 -6.90 -14.91 -6.30
N ASN A 136 -7.34 -15.99 -6.93
CA ASN A 136 -6.94 -17.37 -6.58
C ASN A 136 -5.44 -17.62 -6.75
N ASP A 137 -4.76 -16.82 -7.57
CA ASP A 137 -3.30 -16.84 -7.69
C ASP A 137 -2.61 -16.30 -6.42
N LEU A 138 -3.38 -15.76 -5.49
CA LEU A 138 -2.96 -15.17 -4.24
C LEU A 138 -3.29 -16.07 -3.04
N ALA A 139 -2.94 -17.31 -2.99
CA ALA A 139 -3.12 -18.22 -1.84
C ALA A 139 -4.43 -17.97 -1.02
N PRO A 140 -5.62 -18.32 -1.53
CA PRO A 140 -6.88 -18.11 -0.82
C PRO A 140 -6.93 -18.96 0.45
N MET A 141 -7.55 -18.43 1.52
CA MET A 141 -7.78 -19.16 2.76
C MET A 141 -8.82 -20.28 2.60
N ILE A 142 -9.77 -20.08 1.71
CA ILE A 142 -10.87 -21.03 1.48
C ILE A 142 -10.61 -21.77 0.17
N PRO A 143 -10.27 -23.08 0.19
CA PRO A 143 -10.08 -23.86 -1.02
C PRO A 143 -11.37 -23.93 -1.85
N GLY A 144 -11.26 -23.66 -3.15
CA GLY A 144 -12.35 -23.84 -4.11
C GLY A 144 -13.18 -22.60 -4.42
N GLU A 145 -12.98 -21.48 -3.74
CA GLU A 145 -13.60 -20.22 -4.15
C GLU A 145 -12.77 -19.51 -5.21
N THR A 146 -13.41 -19.15 -6.32
CA THR A 146 -12.83 -18.31 -7.36
C THR A 146 -13.31 -16.89 -7.13
N LEU A 147 -12.41 -15.99 -6.72
CA LEU A 147 -12.70 -14.58 -6.60
C LEU A 147 -12.03 -13.80 -7.70
N GLU A 148 -12.83 -13.05 -8.41
CA GLU A 148 -12.35 -12.08 -9.37
C GLU A 148 -11.63 -10.93 -8.62
N VAL A 149 -10.53 -10.44 -9.17
CA VAL A 149 -9.90 -9.20 -8.70
C VAL A 149 -10.81 -8.04 -9.08
N TYR A 150 -11.82 -7.82 -8.26
CA TYR A 150 -12.86 -6.85 -8.54
C TYR A 150 -12.54 -5.48 -7.96
N TYR A 151 -11.78 -5.44 -6.86
CA TYR A 151 -11.51 -4.24 -6.09
C TYR A 151 -10.03 -3.83 -6.14
N GLY A 152 -9.77 -2.55 -5.92
CA GLY A 152 -8.42 -2.00 -5.92
C GLY A 152 -7.50 -2.64 -4.88
N THR A 153 -8.05 -3.09 -3.74
CA THR A 153 -7.31 -3.77 -2.68
C THR A 153 -6.72 -5.10 -3.15
N GLU A 154 -7.47 -5.86 -3.91
CA GLU A 154 -7.05 -7.16 -4.41
C GLU A 154 -5.94 -7.01 -5.43
N LEU A 155 -6.13 -6.15 -6.44
CA LEU A 155 -5.08 -5.82 -7.40
C LEU A 155 -3.86 -5.23 -6.69
N GLY A 156 -4.10 -4.34 -5.72
CA GLY A 156 -3.05 -3.72 -4.92
C GLY A 156 -2.14 -4.74 -4.23
N ASN A 157 -2.71 -5.80 -3.68
CA ASN A 157 -1.93 -6.87 -3.06
C ASN A 157 -1.20 -7.75 -4.07
N VAL A 158 -1.76 -7.99 -5.27
CA VAL A 158 -1.03 -8.64 -6.39
C VAL A 158 0.21 -7.82 -6.75
N ILE A 159 0.02 -6.50 -6.93
CA ILE A 159 1.12 -5.60 -7.29
C ILE A 159 2.16 -5.52 -6.18
N LEU A 160 1.76 -5.43 -4.91
CA LEU A 160 2.69 -5.48 -3.78
C LEU A 160 3.47 -6.79 -3.72
N ALA A 161 2.82 -7.93 -3.94
CA ALA A 161 3.50 -9.23 -3.97
C ALA A 161 4.55 -9.28 -5.08
N ASN A 162 4.21 -8.82 -6.27
CA ASN A 162 5.13 -8.76 -7.40
C ASN A 162 6.28 -7.78 -7.14
N TYR A 163 5.98 -6.62 -6.54
CA TYR A 163 7.00 -5.66 -6.14
C TYR A 163 7.96 -6.24 -5.08
N PHE A 164 7.47 -6.99 -4.10
CA PHE A 164 8.34 -7.63 -3.11
C PHE A 164 9.18 -8.76 -3.72
N LYS A 165 8.63 -9.49 -4.69
CA LYS A 165 9.35 -10.55 -5.42
C LYS A 165 10.35 -10.03 -6.43
N ASP A 166 10.28 -8.75 -6.80
CA ASP A 166 11.20 -8.14 -7.77
C ASP A 166 12.59 -7.96 -7.16
N ASN A 167 13.45 -8.93 -7.38
CA ASN A 167 14.84 -8.99 -6.93
C ASN A 167 15.85 -8.89 -8.09
N GLN A 168 15.42 -8.36 -9.24
CA GLN A 168 16.27 -8.27 -10.44
C GLN A 168 17.37 -7.19 -10.32
N GLY A 169 17.27 -6.33 -9.29
CA GLY A 169 18.16 -5.19 -9.10
C GLY A 169 17.85 -4.04 -10.06
N GLU A 170 18.79 -3.11 -10.14
CA GLU A 170 18.64 -1.94 -11.01
C GLU A 170 18.63 -2.37 -12.49
N ARG A 171 17.64 -1.90 -13.24
CA ARG A 171 17.52 -2.12 -14.67
C ARG A 171 17.09 -0.87 -15.39
N LEU A 172 17.72 -0.60 -16.53
CA LEU A 172 17.34 0.50 -17.39
C LEU A 172 15.91 0.27 -17.90
N TRP A 173 15.02 1.21 -17.61
CA TRP A 173 13.68 1.24 -18.19
C TRP A 173 13.71 1.91 -19.56
N GLN A 174 14.22 3.14 -19.61
CA GLN A 174 14.34 3.91 -20.84
C GLN A 174 15.35 5.05 -20.68
N THR A 175 16.04 5.40 -21.76
CA THR A 175 16.82 6.64 -21.87
C THR A 175 15.96 7.70 -22.56
N ILE A 176 15.92 8.91 -22.01
CA ILE A 176 15.14 10.04 -22.54
C ILE A 176 16.00 11.30 -22.68
N GLU A 177 15.93 11.91 -23.86
CA GLU A 177 16.58 13.18 -24.15
C GLU A 177 15.88 14.37 -23.47
N PRO A 178 16.51 15.55 -23.36
CA PRO A 178 15.84 16.76 -22.89
C PRO A 178 14.51 17.02 -23.60
N GLY A 179 13.45 17.25 -22.83
CA GLY A 179 12.09 17.48 -23.30
C GLY A 179 11.33 16.23 -23.76
N GLN A 180 11.97 15.07 -23.78
CA GLN A 180 11.31 13.79 -24.12
C GLN A 180 10.54 13.21 -22.95
N LYS A 181 9.73 12.20 -23.27
CA LYS A 181 8.81 11.53 -22.36
C LYS A 181 8.98 10.03 -22.44
N SER A 182 8.76 9.37 -21.31
CA SER A 182 8.68 7.91 -21.20
C SER A 182 7.34 7.50 -20.60
N TRP A 183 6.63 6.62 -21.29
CA TRP A 183 5.31 6.15 -20.88
C TRP A 183 5.37 4.76 -20.26
N LEU A 184 4.82 4.62 -19.05
CA LEU A 184 4.62 3.35 -18.38
C LEU A 184 3.12 3.19 -18.12
N TYR A 185 2.47 2.25 -18.81
CA TYR A 185 1.04 2.07 -18.73
C TYR A 185 0.59 0.64 -19.00
N ASP A 186 -0.64 0.36 -18.60
CA ASP A 186 -1.38 -0.85 -18.93
C ASP A 186 -2.57 -0.52 -19.84
N GLU A 187 -2.95 -1.45 -20.70
CA GLU A 187 -4.24 -1.43 -21.37
C GLU A 187 -5.29 -2.05 -20.45
N VAL A 188 -6.26 -1.22 -20.06
CA VAL A 188 -7.25 -1.53 -19.02
C VAL A 188 -8.61 -1.75 -19.65
N GLY A 189 -9.23 -2.86 -19.34
CA GLY A 189 -10.59 -3.17 -19.79
C GLY A 189 -11.64 -2.23 -19.17
N ILE A 190 -12.85 -2.31 -19.71
CA ILE A 190 -14.01 -1.59 -19.18
C ILE A 190 -14.25 -2.05 -17.73
N HIS A 191 -14.34 -1.09 -16.81
CA HIS A 191 -14.50 -1.33 -15.37
C HIS A 191 -13.33 -2.15 -14.78
N GLY A 192 -12.12 -1.90 -15.23
CA GLY A 192 -10.89 -2.47 -14.67
C GLY A 192 -10.15 -1.48 -13.78
N TRP A 193 -9.46 -1.99 -12.77
CA TRP A 193 -8.46 -1.26 -12.00
C TRP A 193 -7.11 -1.32 -12.69
N GLN A 194 -6.31 -0.29 -12.48
CA GLN A 194 -4.90 -0.24 -12.86
C GLN A 194 -4.11 0.19 -11.64
N MET A 195 -2.95 -0.44 -11.42
CA MET A 195 -2.01 -0.02 -10.40
C MET A 195 -0.57 -0.14 -10.89
N ILE A 196 0.25 0.82 -10.48
CA ILE A 196 1.71 0.82 -10.61
C ILE A 196 2.31 1.06 -9.23
N MET A 197 3.30 0.28 -8.87
CA MET A 197 4.20 0.54 -7.76
C MET A 197 5.63 0.28 -8.20
N GLY A 198 6.51 1.27 -8.05
CA GLY A 198 7.92 1.13 -8.44
C GLY A 198 8.83 2.10 -7.72
N ASP A 199 10.08 1.69 -7.55
CA ASP A 199 11.17 2.54 -7.06
C ASP A 199 12.12 2.83 -8.21
N PHE A 200 12.39 4.09 -8.43
CA PHE A 200 13.18 4.59 -9.54
C PHE A 200 14.34 5.45 -9.05
N VAL A 201 15.41 5.44 -9.83
CA VAL A 201 16.47 6.44 -9.83
C VAL A 201 16.63 6.97 -11.23
N PHE A 202 17.00 8.24 -11.32
CA PHE A 202 17.27 8.89 -12.59
C PHE A 202 18.78 9.16 -12.67
N LYS A 203 19.42 8.73 -13.74
CA LYS A 203 20.87 8.86 -13.89
C LYS A 203 21.19 9.72 -15.11
N ASP A 204 22.18 10.56 -14.97
CA ASP A 204 22.80 11.21 -16.13
C ASP A 204 23.39 10.09 -17.03
N HIS A 205 22.95 10.02 -18.29
CA HIS A 205 23.33 8.97 -19.21
C HIS A 205 24.84 8.94 -19.50
N HIS A 206 25.49 10.09 -19.52
CA HIS A 206 26.91 10.20 -19.88
C HIS A 206 27.85 9.93 -18.70
N THR A 207 27.44 10.34 -17.50
CA THR A 207 28.30 10.22 -16.31
C THR A 207 27.91 9.03 -15.43
N GLY A 208 26.68 8.52 -15.55
CA GLY A 208 26.10 7.51 -14.67
C GLY A 208 25.75 8.02 -13.28
N GLU A 209 25.90 9.32 -13.04
CA GLU A 209 25.61 9.96 -11.75
C GLU A 209 24.09 9.96 -11.48
N ILE A 210 23.71 9.60 -10.25
CA ILE A 210 22.30 9.67 -9.83
C ILE A 210 21.90 11.13 -9.64
N LEU A 211 20.85 11.56 -10.33
CA LEU A 211 20.25 12.89 -10.15
C LEU A 211 19.58 12.98 -8.78
N ASN A 212 19.90 14.04 -8.06
CA ASN A 212 19.33 14.36 -6.75
C ASN A 212 19.21 15.88 -6.62
N LEU A 213 18.51 16.37 -5.60
CA LEU A 213 18.30 17.82 -5.43
C LEU A 213 19.57 18.64 -5.27
N HIS A 214 20.73 18.03 -4.96
CA HIS A 214 21.99 18.75 -4.76
C HIS A 214 22.76 18.95 -6.06
N ASN A 215 22.53 18.08 -7.08
CA ASN A 215 23.25 18.14 -8.35
C ASN A 215 22.38 18.58 -9.55
N LEU A 216 21.10 18.90 -9.31
CA LEU A 216 20.23 19.55 -10.29
C LEU A 216 20.53 21.05 -10.37
N SER A 217 20.64 21.57 -11.58
CA SER A 217 20.71 23.00 -11.82
C SER A 217 19.34 23.65 -11.63
N ALA A 218 19.32 24.96 -11.41
CA ALA A 218 18.07 25.71 -11.29
C ALA A 218 17.20 25.52 -12.55
N GLY A 219 15.97 25.10 -12.36
CA GLY A 219 15.02 24.83 -13.45
C GLY A 219 15.10 23.44 -14.06
N GLU A 220 16.10 22.61 -13.70
CA GLU A 220 16.12 21.21 -14.08
C GLU A 220 15.17 20.39 -13.20
N ALA A 221 14.44 19.46 -13.80
CA ALA A 221 13.47 18.61 -13.11
C ALA A 221 13.15 17.34 -13.91
N ILE A 222 12.73 16.31 -13.19
CA ILE A 222 12.01 15.17 -13.78
C ILE A 222 10.56 15.24 -13.31
N GLY A 223 9.65 15.46 -14.26
CA GLY A 223 8.22 15.48 -14.00
C GLY A 223 7.60 14.08 -14.06
N VAL A 224 6.53 13.87 -13.31
CA VAL A 224 5.68 12.68 -13.43
C VAL A 224 4.22 13.08 -13.46
N CYS A 225 3.47 12.50 -14.39
CA CYS A 225 2.01 12.64 -14.42
C CYS A 225 1.36 11.26 -14.49
N SER A 226 0.28 11.05 -13.75
CA SER A 226 -0.63 9.92 -13.99
C SER A 226 -1.69 10.32 -15.00
N PHE A 227 -2.11 9.36 -15.83
CA PHE A 227 -3.02 9.66 -16.93
C PHE A 227 -4.01 8.54 -17.22
N VAL A 228 -5.11 8.93 -17.86
CA VAL A 228 -6.04 8.04 -18.55
C VAL A 228 -6.30 8.57 -19.95
N ALA A 229 -6.17 7.69 -20.93
CA ALA A 229 -6.47 7.99 -22.34
C ALA A 229 -7.30 6.84 -22.93
N LYS A 230 -8.10 7.11 -23.97
CA LYS A 230 -8.74 6.03 -24.72
C LYS A 230 -7.67 5.10 -25.30
N ARG A 231 -8.00 3.83 -25.42
CA ARG A 231 -7.08 2.79 -25.90
C ARG A 231 -6.34 3.16 -27.18
N ASN A 232 -7.02 3.75 -28.15
CA ASN A 232 -6.46 4.08 -29.47
C ASN A 232 -5.88 5.49 -29.57
N THR A 233 -5.77 6.23 -28.46
CA THR A 233 -5.24 7.59 -28.46
C THR A 233 -3.72 7.56 -28.69
N ASP A 234 -3.24 8.44 -29.56
CA ASP A 234 -1.83 8.79 -29.69
C ASP A 234 -1.40 9.56 -28.43
N LEU A 235 -0.43 9.02 -27.69
CA LEU A 235 -0.04 9.56 -26.39
C LEU A 235 0.70 10.90 -26.49
N ASP A 236 1.43 11.17 -27.57
CA ASP A 236 2.09 12.47 -27.75
C ASP A 236 1.09 13.57 -28.08
N ALA A 237 0.10 13.27 -28.92
CA ALA A 237 -1.01 14.17 -29.17
C ALA A 237 -1.84 14.41 -27.89
N PHE A 238 -2.09 13.36 -27.13
CA PHE A 238 -2.76 13.44 -25.83
C PHE A 238 -1.99 14.36 -24.87
N TYR A 239 -0.67 14.20 -24.75
CA TYR A 239 0.15 15.03 -23.88
C TYR A 239 0.02 16.51 -24.26
N ARG A 240 0.18 16.85 -25.54
CA ARG A 240 0.06 18.24 -26.03
C ARG A 240 -1.30 18.86 -25.71
N LEU A 241 -2.36 18.05 -25.75
CA LEU A 241 -3.73 18.52 -25.49
C LEU A 241 -4.01 18.75 -24.01
N HIS A 242 -3.45 17.90 -23.14
CA HIS A 242 -3.82 17.84 -21.72
C HIS A 242 -2.76 18.38 -20.76
N GLN A 243 -1.53 18.68 -21.20
CA GLN A 243 -0.40 19.02 -20.34
C GLN A 243 -0.62 20.19 -19.36
N ASN A 244 -1.55 21.10 -19.68
CA ASN A 244 -1.82 22.28 -18.86
C ASN A 244 -3.06 22.13 -17.95
N LYS A 245 -3.65 20.94 -17.89
CA LYS A 245 -4.87 20.71 -17.11
C LYS A 245 -4.87 19.33 -16.48
N ILE A 246 -5.14 19.27 -15.20
CA ILE A 246 -5.43 18.01 -14.51
C ILE A 246 -6.94 17.83 -14.33
N LEU A 247 -7.39 16.59 -14.26
CA LEU A 247 -8.77 16.27 -13.98
C LEU A 247 -9.16 16.76 -12.57
N GLU A 248 -10.29 17.43 -12.51
CA GLU A 248 -10.84 17.88 -11.24
C GLU A 248 -11.20 16.67 -10.39
N GLN A 249 -10.91 16.79 -9.11
CA GLN A 249 -11.40 15.89 -8.09
C GLN A 249 -12.86 16.26 -7.79
N ALA A 250 -13.70 15.28 -7.55
CA ALA A 250 -15.08 15.55 -7.11
C ALA A 250 -15.07 16.33 -5.79
N ASP A 251 -15.87 17.31 -5.76
CA ASP A 251 -16.13 18.34 -4.77
C ASP A 251 -15.61 18.19 -3.33
N ASN A 252 -15.03 19.30 -2.83
CA ASN A 252 -14.86 19.67 -1.42
C ASN A 252 -13.92 18.81 -0.55
N GLU A 253 -13.00 18.06 -1.11
CA GLU A 253 -11.99 17.43 -0.28
C GLU A 253 -10.88 18.42 0.05
N ALA A 254 -10.78 18.80 1.31
CA ALA A 254 -9.65 19.55 1.86
C ALA A 254 -8.34 18.75 1.75
N PHE A 255 -8.43 17.49 1.32
CA PHE A 255 -7.35 16.54 1.24
C PHE A 255 -7.15 16.05 -0.19
N HIS A 256 -5.92 16.09 -0.64
CA HIS A 256 -5.58 15.59 -1.96
C HIS A 256 -4.81 14.27 -1.81
N MET A 257 -5.46 13.15 -2.11
CA MET A 257 -4.81 11.84 -2.19
C MET A 257 -4.03 11.71 -3.50
N ARG A 258 -3.29 12.75 -3.86
CA ARG A 258 -2.47 12.83 -5.07
C ARG A 258 -1.42 13.94 -4.98
N GLY A 259 -0.21 13.68 -5.48
CA GLY A 259 0.90 14.65 -5.49
C GLY A 259 2.23 14.01 -5.09
N LEU A 260 3.08 14.74 -4.39
CA LEU A 260 4.39 14.27 -3.94
C LEU A 260 4.43 14.14 -2.42
N ILE A 261 4.75 12.99 -1.92
CA ILE A 261 5.03 12.73 -0.51
C ILE A 261 6.54 12.68 -0.34
N ASN A 262 7.08 13.41 0.64
CA ASN A 262 8.52 13.53 0.88
C ASN A 262 8.96 13.04 2.26
N GLN A 263 8.07 12.38 3.00
CA GLN A 263 8.35 11.86 4.34
C GLN A 263 7.66 10.52 4.56
N GLY A 264 8.22 9.69 5.44
CA GLY A 264 7.57 8.48 5.94
C GLY A 264 7.30 7.38 4.92
N ILE A 265 8.05 7.33 3.81
CA ILE A 265 7.87 6.35 2.74
C ILE A 265 8.41 4.98 3.17
N ASN A 266 9.55 4.97 3.85
CA ASN A 266 10.15 3.77 4.43
C ASN A 266 10.29 3.97 5.95
N ARG A 267 9.64 3.10 6.73
CA ARG A 267 9.51 3.17 8.19
C ARG A 267 10.16 1.96 8.81
N GLN A 268 10.96 2.15 9.84
CA GLN A 268 11.80 1.09 10.41
C GLN A 268 11.61 0.98 11.91
N VAL A 269 11.60 -0.25 12.42
CA VAL A 269 11.61 -0.56 13.85
C VAL A 269 12.32 -1.88 14.09
N THR A 270 12.95 -2.01 15.26
CA THR A 270 13.56 -3.26 15.72
C THR A 270 12.80 -3.77 16.93
N LEU A 271 12.34 -5.01 16.89
CA LEU A 271 11.56 -5.65 17.94
C LEU A 271 12.22 -6.98 18.32
N LYS A 272 12.01 -7.40 19.59
CA LYS A 272 12.51 -8.67 20.11
C LYS A 272 11.37 -9.51 20.64
N TYR A 273 11.38 -10.79 20.34
CA TYR A 273 10.41 -11.77 20.81
C TYR A 273 11.10 -13.07 21.20
N ASN A 274 10.73 -13.62 22.37
CA ASN A 274 11.23 -14.90 22.83
C ASN A 274 10.04 -15.83 23.15
N SER A 275 9.74 -16.75 22.25
CA SER A 275 8.61 -17.66 22.38
C SER A 275 8.68 -18.59 23.59
N ARG A 276 9.83 -18.72 24.23
CA ARG A 276 10.00 -19.56 25.42
C ARG A 276 9.59 -18.86 26.71
N SER A 277 9.63 -17.55 26.76
CA SER A 277 9.28 -16.73 27.91
C SER A 277 8.08 -15.82 27.68
N ASP A 278 7.83 -15.46 26.45
CA ASP A 278 6.78 -14.53 26.08
C ASP A 278 5.49 -15.26 25.72
N GLN A 279 4.38 -14.67 26.11
CA GLN A 279 3.07 -15.06 25.62
C GLN A 279 2.88 -14.52 24.20
N ILE A 280 1.67 -14.69 23.67
CA ILE A 280 1.31 -14.13 22.35
C ILE A 280 1.55 -12.62 22.37
N LYS A 281 2.28 -12.13 21.37
CA LYS A 281 2.54 -10.71 21.14
C LYS A 281 1.89 -10.25 19.84
N SER A 282 1.49 -8.97 19.81
CA SER A 282 0.99 -8.34 18.58
C SER A 282 1.85 -7.15 18.18
N ILE A 283 1.94 -6.94 16.88
CA ILE A 283 2.50 -5.75 16.25
C ILE A 283 1.36 -5.11 15.47
N THR A 284 1.04 -3.86 15.78
CA THR A 284 -0.05 -3.15 15.12
C THR A 284 0.51 -2.12 14.16
N PHE A 285 0.09 -2.22 12.90
CA PHE A 285 0.36 -1.24 11.86
C PHE A 285 -0.88 -0.40 11.68
N ASN A 286 -0.77 0.88 12.01
CA ASN A 286 -1.91 1.77 11.97
C ASN A 286 -1.91 2.56 10.65
N THR A 287 -3.09 2.70 10.08
CA THR A 287 -3.37 3.64 9.00
C THR A 287 -4.16 4.80 9.58
N ALA A 288 -4.10 5.95 8.96
CA ALA A 288 -4.87 7.10 9.41
C ALA A 288 -6.38 6.79 9.30
N LEU A 289 -6.97 6.34 10.40
CA LEU A 289 -8.39 5.94 10.46
C LEU A 289 -9.35 7.12 10.33
N ASN A 290 -8.88 8.32 10.60
CA ASN A 290 -9.70 9.53 10.54
C ASN A 290 -8.86 10.70 10.05
N ALA A 291 -9.01 11.02 8.79
CA ALA A 291 -8.32 12.12 8.14
C ALA A 291 -8.44 13.45 8.90
N ARG A 292 -9.64 13.74 9.42
CA ARG A 292 -9.88 15.00 10.14
C ARG A 292 -9.14 15.09 11.47
N ALA A 293 -8.90 13.97 12.12
CA ALA A 293 -8.15 13.93 13.37
C ALA A 293 -6.63 14.13 13.15
N HIS A 294 -6.17 14.04 11.91
CA HIS A 294 -4.77 14.11 11.53
C HIS A 294 -4.38 15.39 10.82
N ASP A 295 -5.34 16.17 10.34
CA ASP A 295 -5.04 17.44 9.70
C ASP A 295 -4.96 18.55 10.74
N PRO A 296 -3.78 19.15 10.95
CA PRO A 296 -3.60 20.26 11.89
C PRO A 296 -4.49 21.47 11.61
N ALA A 297 -4.98 21.59 10.36
CA ALA A 297 -5.86 22.69 9.96
C ALA A 297 -7.34 22.42 10.21
N GLN A 298 -7.71 21.20 10.61
CA GLN A 298 -9.12 20.82 10.79
C GLN A 298 -9.56 20.88 12.26
N PRO A 299 -10.82 21.27 12.50
CA PRO A 299 -11.41 21.15 13.84
C PRO A 299 -11.41 19.69 14.30
N GLY A 300 -10.94 19.43 15.51
CA GLY A 300 -10.86 18.09 16.09
C GLY A 300 -9.53 17.37 15.86
N TYR A 301 -8.50 18.11 15.41
CA TYR A 301 -7.13 17.62 15.41
C TYR A 301 -6.67 17.20 16.80
N GLU A 302 -6.27 15.93 16.95
CA GLU A 302 -5.82 15.38 18.21
C GLU A 302 -4.44 14.70 18.01
N PRO A 303 -3.34 15.42 18.27
CA PRO A 303 -1.99 14.93 18.01
C PRO A 303 -1.59 13.69 18.81
N THR A 304 -2.25 13.39 19.88
CA THR A 304 -1.84 12.35 20.84
C THR A 304 -2.53 10.98 20.65
N LYS A 305 -3.45 10.87 19.71
CA LYS A 305 -4.32 9.67 19.59
C LYS A 305 -3.64 8.41 19.07
N PHE A 306 -2.41 8.49 18.58
CA PHE A 306 -1.72 7.43 17.84
C PHE A 306 -0.37 7.01 18.43
N THR A 307 -0.10 7.38 19.66
CA THR A 307 1.22 7.16 20.29
C THR A 307 1.54 5.71 20.65
N ASN A 308 0.61 4.78 20.44
CA ASN A 308 0.74 3.41 20.96
C ASN A 308 1.00 2.33 19.90
N ASP A 309 0.92 2.69 18.62
CA ASP A 309 1.06 1.75 17.51
C ASP A 309 2.20 2.19 16.59
N LEU A 310 2.63 1.31 15.67
CA LEU A 310 3.60 1.64 14.65
C LEU A 310 2.99 2.59 13.61
N THR A 311 2.69 3.79 14.03
CA THR A 311 2.21 4.86 13.16
C THR A 311 3.29 5.89 12.97
N TYR A 312 3.31 6.51 11.81
CA TYR A 312 4.11 7.69 11.56
C TYR A 312 3.37 8.99 11.99
N GLY A 313 2.19 8.86 12.57
CA GLY A 313 1.41 10.01 13.04
C GLY A 313 0.86 10.88 11.91
N TYR A 314 0.93 12.21 12.09
CA TYR A 314 0.41 13.20 11.12
C TYR A 314 1.39 13.50 9.99
N ASP A 315 2.58 12.94 10.03
CA ASP A 315 3.66 13.29 9.12
C ASP A 315 3.52 12.58 7.77
N ASP A 316 2.44 11.80 7.59
CA ASP A 316 2.00 11.33 6.28
C ASP A 316 1.46 12.46 5.40
N TYR A 317 1.41 13.69 5.94
CA TYR A 317 1.04 14.89 5.19
C TYR A 317 2.28 15.58 4.65
N ALA A 318 2.39 15.68 3.35
CA ALA A 318 3.37 16.56 2.71
C ALA A 318 2.65 17.76 2.11
N ARG A 319 3.17 18.95 2.36
CA ARG A 319 2.74 20.16 1.65
C ARG A 319 3.35 20.14 0.27
N ILE A 320 2.54 20.22 -0.75
CA ILE A 320 3.03 20.21 -2.12
C ILE A 320 2.33 21.26 -2.95
N SER A 321 3.08 21.95 -3.77
CA SER A 321 2.52 22.60 -4.95
C SER A 321 2.55 21.57 -6.08
N SER A 322 1.44 20.88 -6.33
CA SER A 322 1.22 20.19 -7.58
C SER A 322 0.38 21.05 -8.50
N TYR A 323 0.58 20.90 -9.82
CA TYR A 323 -0.21 21.64 -10.80
C TYR A 323 -1.71 21.42 -10.59
N GLY A 324 -2.47 22.52 -10.50
CA GLY A 324 -3.91 22.50 -10.27
C GLY A 324 -4.36 22.35 -8.82
N HIS A 325 -3.43 22.23 -7.88
CA HIS A 325 -3.70 22.34 -6.46
C HIS A 325 -3.15 23.70 -5.96
N GLY A 326 -3.94 24.46 -5.22
CA GLY A 326 -3.53 25.78 -4.73
C GLY A 326 -2.27 25.69 -3.85
N GLU A 327 -1.56 26.82 -3.68
CA GLU A 327 -0.47 26.95 -2.73
C GLU A 327 -0.92 26.49 -1.34
N GLY A 328 -0.14 25.62 -0.71
CA GLY A 328 -0.43 25.10 0.63
C GLY A 328 -1.39 23.91 0.67
N ALA A 329 -1.77 23.33 -0.49
CA ALA A 329 -2.49 22.07 -0.51
C ALA A 329 -1.64 20.93 0.10
N PHE A 330 -2.28 20.11 0.91
CA PHE A 330 -1.65 18.94 1.53
C PHE A 330 -1.93 17.71 0.69
N VAL A 331 -0.92 16.86 0.52
CA VAL A 331 -1.14 15.49 0.08
C VAL A 331 -1.35 14.64 1.30
N GLN A 332 -2.46 13.95 1.31
CA GLN A 332 -2.84 13.08 2.40
C GLN A 332 -2.82 11.62 1.94
N ASN A 333 -2.10 10.78 2.68
CA ASN A 333 -2.09 9.34 2.48
C ASN A 333 -2.71 8.64 3.69
N ASN A 334 -4.02 8.67 3.80
CA ASN A 334 -4.76 8.16 4.96
C ASN A 334 -4.55 6.68 5.23
N GLY A 335 -4.26 5.89 4.19
CA GLY A 335 -4.03 4.47 4.31
C GLY A 335 -2.56 4.09 4.39
N SER A 336 -1.64 5.05 4.42
CA SER A 336 -0.20 4.78 4.27
C SER A 336 0.11 3.93 3.02
N TYR A 337 -0.68 4.10 1.96
CA TYR A 337 -0.54 3.35 0.72
C TYR A 337 0.82 3.60 0.08
N GLY A 338 1.49 2.53 -0.33
CA GLY A 338 2.83 2.60 -0.89
C GLY A 338 3.95 2.89 0.11
N ALA A 339 3.64 3.28 1.35
CA ALA A 339 4.63 3.30 2.42
C ALA A 339 4.95 1.87 2.86
N LEU A 340 6.22 1.62 3.18
CA LEU A 340 6.68 0.32 3.64
C LEU A 340 7.10 0.36 5.10
N TYR A 341 6.68 -0.64 5.86
CA TYR A 341 7.15 -0.90 7.21
C TYR A 341 8.20 -2.01 7.14
N HIS A 342 9.40 -1.72 7.61
CA HIS A 342 10.52 -2.64 7.72
C HIS A 342 10.74 -2.95 9.20
N VAL A 343 10.36 -4.14 9.62
CA VAL A 343 10.47 -4.59 11.01
C VAL A 343 11.62 -5.57 11.13
N THR A 344 12.67 -5.19 11.82
CA THR A 344 13.73 -6.13 12.20
C THR A 344 13.26 -6.89 13.44
N LEU A 345 13.03 -8.19 13.28
CA LEU A 345 12.58 -9.09 14.34
C LEU A 345 13.72 -9.97 14.83
N HIS A 346 14.11 -9.81 16.09
CA HIS A 346 14.97 -10.77 16.78
C HIS A 346 14.10 -11.79 17.47
N ILE A 347 14.04 -13.01 16.94
CA ILE A 347 13.20 -14.09 17.43
C ILE A 347 14.06 -15.17 18.05
N THR A 348 13.70 -15.57 19.28
CA THR A 348 14.29 -16.71 19.98
C THR A 348 13.22 -17.76 20.22
N GLY A 349 13.48 -18.99 19.80
CA GLY A 349 12.59 -20.13 19.95
C GLY A 349 11.53 -20.25 18.85
N PRO A 350 10.89 -21.43 18.76
CA PRO A 350 9.91 -21.72 17.71
C PRO A 350 8.72 -20.76 17.76
N THR A 351 8.39 -20.17 16.62
CA THR A 351 7.40 -19.08 16.55
C THR A 351 6.54 -19.21 15.30
N ALA A 352 5.23 -19.11 15.46
CA ALA A 352 4.31 -18.89 14.35
C ALA A 352 4.00 -17.40 14.20
N ILE A 353 3.86 -16.96 12.98
CA ILE A 353 3.45 -15.60 12.64
C ILE A 353 2.07 -15.67 11.99
N ALA A 354 1.10 -14.97 12.59
CA ALA A 354 -0.25 -14.85 12.06
C ALA A 354 -0.56 -13.42 11.65
N LEU A 355 -1.34 -13.27 10.59
CA LEU A 355 -1.91 -12.01 10.17
C LEU A 355 -3.38 -11.95 10.56
N GLN A 356 -3.84 -10.77 10.97
CA GLN A 356 -5.25 -10.49 11.21
C GLN A 356 -5.64 -9.21 10.50
N GLY A 357 -6.67 -9.27 9.67
CA GLY A 357 -7.40 -8.08 9.23
C GLY A 357 -8.25 -7.57 10.40
N ASN A 358 -8.22 -6.28 10.64
CA ASN A 358 -9.04 -5.67 11.67
C ASN A 358 -10.31 -5.09 11.06
N VAL A 359 -11.44 -5.40 11.65
CA VAL A 359 -12.71 -4.75 11.35
C VAL A 359 -12.79 -3.46 12.18
N PRO A 360 -12.84 -2.26 11.58
CA PRO A 360 -12.91 -1.02 12.32
C PRO A 360 -14.15 -0.98 13.22
N LYS A 361 -13.96 -0.74 14.51
CA LYS A 361 -15.08 -0.50 15.42
C LYS A 361 -15.80 0.81 15.09
N GLY A 362 -17.08 0.72 14.73
CA GLY A 362 -18.01 1.78 15.10
C GLY A 362 -18.25 2.91 14.13
N GLN A 363 -17.89 2.83 12.88
CA GLN A 363 -18.36 3.78 11.88
C GLN A 363 -19.39 3.09 11.01
N GLY A 364 -20.65 3.50 11.10
CA GLY A 364 -21.81 2.91 10.42
C GLY A 364 -21.79 2.90 8.88
N LEU A 365 -20.66 2.57 8.32
CA LEU A 365 -20.44 2.38 6.90
C LEU A 365 -20.46 0.89 6.62
N GLY A 366 -21.63 0.32 6.42
CA GLY A 366 -21.85 -1.10 6.17
C GLY A 366 -21.25 -1.64 4.87
N TYR A 367 -20.23 -1.01 4.31
CA TYR A 367 -19.55 -1.42 3.09
C TYR A 367 -18.02 -1.53 3.24
N VAL A 368 -17.45 -0.97 4.29
CA VAL A 368 -15.99 -0.85 4.44
C VAL A 368 -15.34 -2.18 4.84
N ASP A 369 -16.09 -3.05 5.48
CA ASP A 369 -15.61 -4.30 6.03
C ASP A 369 -15.28 -5.37 4.97
N LEU A 370 -15.74 -5.14 3.74
CA LEU A 370 -15.56 -6.05 2.61
C LEU A 370 -14.19 -5.96 1.94
N TYR A 371 -13.48 -4.84 2.11
CA TYR A 371 -12.32 -4.51 1.28
C TYR A 371 -10.97 -4.92 1.87
N ASN A 372 -10.93 -5.33 3.13
CA ASN A 372 -9.70 -5.74 3.81
C ASN A 372 -9.41 -7.22 3.69
N GLN A 373 -9.62 -7.78 2.52
CA GLN A 373 -9.56 -9.23 2.35
C GLN A 373 -8.15 -9.78 2.16
N PHE A 374 -7.18 -8.91 1.86
CA PHE A 374 -5.82 -9.36 1.54
C PHE A 374 -4.77 -8.52 2.27
N LEU A 375 -3.72 -9.19 2.72
CA LEU A 375 -2.49 -8.58 3.20
C LEU A 375 -1.29 -9.23 2.52
N THR A 376 -0.34 -8.41 2.12
CA THR A 376 0.92 -8.85 1.55
C THR A 376 2.07 -8.52 2.49
N VAL A 377 2.85 -9.55 2.81
CA VAL A 377 4.03 -9.44 3.67
C VAL A 377 5.21 -10.15 3.02
N ALA A 378 6.41 -9.68 3.32
CA ALA A 378 7.64 -10.36 2.98
C ALA A 378 8.44 -10.60 4.26
N LEU A 379 8.92 -11.83 4.47
CA LEU A 379 9.78 -12.21 5.57
C LEU A 379 11.04 -12.88 5.02
N ASP A 380 12.15 -12.16 5.05
CA ASP A 380 13.44 -12.66 4.56
C ASP A 380 13.90 -13.88 5.38
N ASN A 381 14.78 -14.64 4.77
CA ASN A 381 15.35 -15.87 5.37
C ASN A 381 14.32 -17.00 5.59
N THR A 382 13.23 -16.99 4.83
CA THR A 382 12.25 -18.08 4.76
C THR A 382 12.22 -18.69 3.36
N PRO A 383 11.81 -19.97 3.20
CA PRO A 383 11.75 -20.61 1.88
C PRO A 383 10.81 -19.91 0.88
N GLU A 384 9.73 -19.33 1.40
CA GLU A 384 8.75 -18.56 0.64
C GLU A 384 8.60 -17.18 1.27
N PRO A 385 9.48 -16.24 0.92
CA PRO A 385 9.57 -14.98 1.65
C PRO A 385 8.35 -14.08 1.46
N VAL A 386 7.66 -14.14 0.33
CA VAL A 386 6.50 -13.28 0.05
C VAL A 386 5.22 -14.09 0.18
N LYS A 387 4.33 -13.64 1.04
CA LYS A 387 3.00 -14.20 1.24
C LYS A 387 1.94 -13.14 1.00
N THR A 388 0.96 -13.45 0.21
CA THR A 388 -0.30 -12.70 0.13
C THR A 388 -1.39 -13.59 0.70
N VAL A 389 -2.06 -13.09 1.71
CA VAL A 389 -3.05 -13.85 2.45
C VAL A 389 -4.39 -13.17 2.33
N ARG A 390 -5.40 -13.92 1.96
CA ARG A 390 -6.77 -13.48 2.06
C ARG A 390 -7.23 -13.66 3.50
N ILE A 391 -7.44 -12.57 4.20
CA ILE A 391 -8.01 -12.61 5.54
C ILE A 391 -9.50 -12.38 5.41
N VAL A 392 -10.24 -13.45 5.21
CA VAL A 392 -11.71 -13.46 5.25
C VAL A 392 -12.11 -14.15 6.52
N ASP A 393 -12.90 -13.47 7.31
CA ASP A 393 -13.58 -14.14 8.42
C ASP A 393 -14.51 -15.20 7.84
N PRO A 394 -14.35 -16.49 8.17
CA PRO A 394 -15.21 -17.55 7.66
C PRO A 394 -16.67 -17.37 8.04
N HIS A 395 -16.96 -16.55 9.04
CA HIS A 395 -18.32 -16.20 9.45
C HIS A 395 -18.88 -14.94 8.79
N TYR A 396 -18.14 -14.37 7.84
CA TYR A 396 -18.45 -13.09 7.19
C TYR A 396 -19.91 -13.03 6.69
N PHE A 397 -20.41 -14.05 6.03
CA PHE A 397 -21.77 -14.07 5.51
C PHE A 397 -22.85 -14.06 6.60
N SER A 398 -22.56 -14.62 7.78
CA SER A 398 -23.49 -14.55 8.92
C SER A 398 -23.58 -13.14 9.53
N TYR A 399 -22.58 -12.29 9.29
CA TYR A 399 -22.55 -10.91 9.78
C TYR A 399 -23.36 -9.96 8.93
N TYR A 400 -23.53 -10.26 7.65
CA TYR A 400 -24.39 -9.47 6.77
C TYR A 400 -25.83 -9.45 7.28
N GLU A 401 -26.25 -10.55 7.91
CA GLU A 401 -27.58 -10.68 8.53
C GLU A 401 -27.62 -10.06 9.94
N ASN A 402 -26.46 -9.90 10.60
CA ASN A 402 -26.39 -9.35 11.95
C ASN A 402 -25.13 -8.48 12.20
N PRO A 403 -25.14 -7.21 11.72
CA PRO A 403 -23.99 -6.31 11.82
C PRO A 403 -23.46 -6.05 13.24
N SER A 404 -24.26 -6.32 14.26
CA SER A 404 -23.81 -6.16 15.65
C SER A 404 -22.78 -7.23 16.07
N GLN A 405 -22.72 -8.36 15.38
CA GLN A 405 -21.77 -9.45 15.62
C GLN A 405 -20.43 -9.23 14.93
N LEU A 406 -20.36 -8.42 13.87
CA LEU A 406 -19.12 -8.03 13.18
C LEU A 406 -18.03 -7.47 14.09
N ARG A 407 -18.39 -6.99 15.28
CA ARG A 407 -17.48 -6.29 16.19
C ARG A 407 -16.59 -7.21 17.05
N GLU A 408 -16.86 -8.50 17.06
CA GLU A 408 -16.20 -9.42 17.99
C GLU A 408 -15.27 -10.43 17.32
N LEU A 409 -15.32 -10.55 16.02
CA LEU A 409 -14.65 -11.62 15.30
C LEU A 409 -13.52 -11.05 14.44
N GLY A 410 -12.42 -11.69 14.46
CA GLY A 410 -11.25 -11.42 13.66
C GLY A 410 -10.33 -12.62 13.82
N TYR A 411 -10.54 -13.64 12.97
CA TYR A 411 -9.63 -14.76 12.88
C TYR A 411 -8.29 -14.29 12.35
N GLY A 412 -7.21 -14.84 12.88
CA GLY A 412 -5.90 -14.73 12.30
C GLY A 412 -5.60 -15.90 11.39
N GLN A 413 -4.66 -15.75 10.47
CA GLN A 413 -4.14 -16.85 9.69
C GLN A 413 -2.64 -16.96 9.85
N ILE A 414 -2.15 -18.17 10.11
CA ILE A 414 -0.72 -18.46 10.17
C ILE A 414 -0.13 -18.33 8.77
N VAL A 415 0.87 -17.46 8.65
CA VAL A 415 1.58 -17.22 7.38
C VAL A 415 3.00 -17.76 7.36
N TYR A 416 3.65 -17.84 8.52
CA TYR A 416 4.98 -18.41 8.67
C TYR A 416 5.06 -19.26 9.94
N THR A 417 5.87 -20.30 9.89
CA THR A 417 6.34 -21.07 11.05
C THR A 417 7.86 -21.06 11.04
N LEU A 418 8.46 -20.70 12.16
CA LEU A 418 9.90 -20.55 12.36
C LEU A 418 10.32 -21.53 13.46
N ASP A 419 11.14 -22.51 13.12
CA ASP A 419 11.52 -23.60 14.02
C ASP A 419 12.88 -23.39 14.72
N GLU A 420 13.43 -22.19 14.66
CA GLU A 420 14.75 -21.85 15.16
C GLU A 420 14.79 -21.88 16.70
N GLU A 421 15.73 -22.59 17.25
CA GLU A 421 15.92 -22.71 18.72
C GLU A 421 16.72 -21.56 19.33
N ARG A 422 17.62 -20.95 18.54
CA ARG A 422 18.48 -19.84 18.92
C ARG A 422 17.92 -18.53 18.40
N GLU A 423 18.39 -17.43 18.97
CA GLU A 423 18.05 -16.12 18.43
C GLU A 423 18.48 -16.02 16.96
N ARG A 424 17.51 -15.60 16.12
CA ARG A 424 17.73 -15.30 14.71
C ARG A 424 17.06 -13.98 14.35
N THR A 425 17.69 -13.26 13.44
CA THR A 425 17.15 -12.01 12.93
C THR A 425 16.41 -12.26 11.63
N TYR A 426 15.20 -11.74 11.56
CA TYR A 426 14.34 -11.72 10.38
C TYR A 426 14.02 -10.28 10.02
N HIS A 427 13.84 -10.00 8.73
CA HIS A 427 13.36 -8.71 8.25
C HIS A 427 11.97 -8.91 7.67
N LEU A 428 10.97 -8.34 8.34
CA LEU A 428 9.59 -8.35 7.92
C LEU A 428 9.27 -7.04 7.23
N THR A 429 8.80 -7.10 5.99
CA THR A 429 8.34 -5.94 5.24
C THR A 429 6.85 -6.04 4.99
N ILE A 430 6.13 -4.96 5.28
CA ILE A 430 4.70 -4.82 5.00
C ILE A 430 4.47 -3.57 4.18
N GLY A 431 3.64 -3.70 3.15
CA GLY A 431 3.08 -2.61 2.39
C GLY A 431 1.55 -2.65 2.45
N LEU A 432 0.93 -1.48 2.40
CA LEU A 432 -0.52 -1.38 2.34
C LEU A 432 -0.96 -0.99 0.93
N ALA A 433 -1.89 -1.77 0.41
CA ALA A 433 -2.49 -1.52 -0.90
C ALA A 433 -3.53 -0.40 -0.83
N PRO A 434 -3.77 0.34 -1.91
CA PRO A 434 -4.91 1.24 -2.03
C PRO A 434 -6.23 0.54 -1.67
N ASN A 435 -7.14 1.29 -1.05
CA ASN A 435 -8.42 0.81 -0.52
C ASN A 435 -8.30 -0.24 0.61
N ALA A 436 -7.11 -0.43 1.16
CA ALA A 436 -6.92 -1.20 2.36
C ALA A 436 -7.20 -0.31 3.60
N TYR A 437 -7.86 -0.87 4.58
CA TYR A 437 -8.18 -0.17 5.82
C TYR A 437 -7.48 -0.84 6.99
N GLY A 438 -6.79 -0.04 7.81
CA GLY A 438 -6.16 -0.49 9.03
C GLY A 438 -7.06 -0.28 10.26
N PRO A 439 -6.57 -0.60 11.46
CA PRO A 439 -5.23 -1.13 11.71
C PRO A 439 -5.09 -2.61 11.35
N TYR A 440 -3.88 -3.01 10.93
CA TYR A 440 -3.52 -4.41 10.73
C TYR A 440 -2.70 -4.91 11.89
N LYS A 441 -2.90 -6.19 12.23
CA LYS A 441 -2.14 -6.82 13.30
C LYS A 441 -1.41 -8.05 12.81
N ILE A 442 -0.16 -8.13 13.22
CA ILE A 442 0.65 -9.34 13.15
C ILE A 442 0.77 -9.89 14.54
N PHE A 443 0.62 -11.20 14.68
CA PHE A 443 0.77 -11.89 15.93
C PHE A 443 1.98 -12.83 15.86
N LEU A 444 2.74 -12.84 16.95
CA LEU A 444 3.81 -13.78 17.21
C LEU A 444 3.29 -14.75 18.27
N LEU A 445 3.18 -16.03 17.89
CA LEU A 445 2.65 -17.09 18.74
C LEU A 445 3.74 -18.10 19.04
N PRO A 446 3.89 -18.52 20.32
CA PRO A 446 4.81 -19.61 20.65
C PRO A 446 4.32 -20.92 19.99
N ILE A 447 5.28 -21.70 19.49
CA ILE A 447 5.06 -23.09 19.05
C ILE A 447 5.70 -23.98 20.11
N ASP A 448 4.97 -25.00 20.58
CA ASP A 448 5.55 -26.01 21.42
C ASP A 448 6.15 -27.15 20.62
N LYS A 449 7.08 -27.81 21.26
CA LYS A 449 7.76 -29.00 20.73
C LYS A 449 6.90 -30.26 20.85
#